data_63b42a140bff5abd3ec39e035ada1724
#
_entry.id   63b42a140bff5abd3ec39e035ada1724
#
_cell.length_a   1.000
_cell.length_b   1.000
_cell.length_c   1.000
_cell.angle_alpha   90.00
_cell.angle_beta   90.00
_cell.angle_gamma   90.00
#
_symmetry.space_group_name_H-M   'P 1'
#
loop_
_entity.id
_entity.type
_entity.pdbx_description
1 polymer ?
#
loop_
_entity_poly.entity_id
_entity_poly.type
_entity_poly.pdbx_seq_one_letter_code
_entity_poly.pdbx_strand_id
1 'polypeptide(L)'
;MVAVAKQENNPTSIGLTQYLDPSYWTWAAEDANGAALLQQGAGAILAYVVQRLEAIGCEVVEAYGIVHDKDEREVWSDTEKALVVEPKPDHLHAVIKFASRAKSAPLDRLAFGIGVESQYVEKPGRGRYAFDNMLSYLTHVKYADKHQYASSEVATVRGPDYLGIDAQRRETWLKGRAHVKKKVVAENFEDMRERVLQGEITRDQIMLTDELFDIYSRHQREIDDALSAYGQRRAYRAAAKLRAGAFSTHVVFVHGDAGIGKTRFATDFITEAINAANAHGERWQVYRAATGNPLDDWRGEEVLLLDDLRASAMDANDWLLLLD
;
A
#
# COMPACT_ATOMS: atom_id res chain seq x y z
N MET A 1 -9.78 42.95 -18.29
CA MET A 1 -10.41 41.62 -18.29
C MET A 1 -9.99 40.92 -17.01
N VAL A 2 -10.88 40.85 -16.03
CA VAL A 2 -10.66 40.12 -14.77
C VAL A 2 -10.78 38.64 -15.12
N ALA A 3 -9.69 37.89 -14.92
CA ALA A 3 -9.71 36.42 -15.10
C ALA A 3 -10.77 35.87 -14.14
N VAL A 4 -11.84 35.30 -14.69
CA VAL A 4 -12.81 34.51 -13.92
C VAL A 4 -12.04 33.32 -13.36
N ALA A 5 -11.78 33.32 -12.05
CA ALA A 5 -11.18 32.20 -11.36
C ALA A 5 -12.02 30.97 -11.65
N LYS A 6 -11.40 29.91 -12.18
CA LYS A 6 -12.03 28.61 -12.43
C LYS A 6 -12.68 28.19 -11.12
N GLN A 7 -14.00 28.13 -11.08
CA GLN A 7 -14.76 27.74 -9.89
C GLN A 7 -14.33 26.33 -9.53
N GLU A 8 -13.51 26.18 -8.50
CA GLU A 8 -13.07 24.88 -8.01
C GLU A 8 -14.32 24.05 -7.66
N ASN A 9 -14.32 22.82 -8.14
CA ASN A 9 -15.47 21.93 -8.04
C ASN A 9 -15.48 21.34 -6.61
N ASN A 10 -15.92 22.13 -5.62
CA ASN A 10 -15.99 21.71 -4.24
C ASN A 10 -16.82 20.42 -4.11
N PRO A 11 -16.42 19.47 -3.26
CA PRO A 11 -17.17 18.24 -3.05
C PRO A 11 -18.48 18.53 -2.31
N THR A 12 -19.56 17.78 -2.62
CA THR A 12 -20.80 17.77 -1.84
C THR A 12 -20.74 16.83 -0.66
N SER A 13 -19.78 15.94 -0.65
CA SER A 13 -19.49 15.01 0.46
C SER A 13 -18.03 14.59 0.42
N ILE A 14 -17.52 14.15 1.54
CA ILE A 14 -16.16 13.64 1.72
C ILE A 14 -16.17 12.38 2.58
N GLY A 15 -15.16 11.53 2.39
CA GLY A 15 -14.67 10.53 3.32
C GLY A 15 -13.47 11.07 4.10
N LEU A 16 -13.37 10.71 5.34
CA LEU A 16 -12.21 10.94 6.19
C LEU A 16 -11.75 9.59 6.73
N THR A 17 -10.47 9.28 6.54
CA THR A 17 -9.83 8.13 7.16
C THR A 17 -8.58 8.59 7.87
N GLN A 18 -8.49 8.43 9.19
CA GLN A 18 -7.33 8.86 9.95
C GLN A 18 -7.08 8.00 11.18
N TYR A 19 -5.82 7.67 11.43
CA TYR A 19 -5.40 6.99 12.67
C TYR A 19 -5.70 7.82 13.91
N LEU A 20 -5.93 7.15 15.05
CA LEU A 20 -6.24 7.80 16.33
C LEU A 20 -4.98 8.25 17.10
N ASP A 21 -3.80 8.08 16.53
CA ASP A 21 -2.59 8.64 17.10
C ASP A 21 -2.62 10.18 17.03
N PRO A 22 -2.41 10.89 18.15
CA PRO A 22 -2.47 12.35 18.20
C PRO A 22 -1.56 13.07 17.20
N SER A 23 -0.42 12.47 16.83
CA SER A 23 0.54 13.08 15.88
C SER A 23 -0.04 13.32 14.49
N TYR A 24 -1.12 12.61 14.12
CA TYR A 24 -1.79 12.79 12.82
C TYR A 24 -2.87 13.88 12.82
N TRP A 25 -3.13 14.52 13.97
CA TRP A 25 -4.15 15.54 14.12
C TRP A 25 -3.53 16.85 14.64
N THR A 26 -3.55 17.91 13.84
CA THR A 26 -2.88 19.18 14.20
C THR A 26 -3.36 19.76 15.54
N TRP A 27 -4.63 19.53 15.88
CA TRP A 27 -5.24 20.01 17.12
C TRP A 27 -5.03 19.07 18.33
N ALA A 28 -4.58 17.83 18.09
CA ALA A 28 -4.31 16.86 19.17
C ALA A 28 -2.81 16.73 19.45
N ALA A 29 -1.96 17.02 18.46
CA ALA A 29 -0.51 16.92 18.62
C ALA A 29 0.06 17.94 19.62
N GLU A 30 -0.58 19.08 19.75
CA GLU A 30 -0.12 20.21 20.58
C GLU A 30 -0.92 20.41 21.88
N ASP A 31 -2.05 19.69 22.05
CA ASP A 31 -2.96 19.84 23.19
C ASP A 31 -3.38 18.51 23.80
N ALA A 32 -3.12 18.33 25.09
CA ALA A 32 -3.51 17.15 25.85
C ALA A 32 -5.04 16.91 25.86
N ASN A 33 -5.86 17.97 25.83
CA ASN A 33 -7.32 17.83 25.72
C ASN A 33 -7.72 17.30 24.34
N GLY A 34 -7.04 17.74 23.27
CA GLY A 34 -7.20 17.21 21.95
C GLY A 34 -6.84 15.72 21.88
N ALA A 35 -5.69 15.33 22.43
CA ALA A 35 -5.29 13.93 22.51
C ALA A 35 -6.31 13.08 23.31
N ALA A 36 -6.86 13.61 24.42
CA ALA A 36 -7.89 12.93 25.21
C ALA A 36 -9.22 12.78 24.45
N LEU A 37 -9.54 13.71 23.54
CA LEU A 37 -10.75 13.64 22.69
C LEU A 37 -10.72 12.44 21.75
N LEU A 38 -9.54 12.06 21.22
CA LEU A 38 -9.37 10.90 20.35
C LEU A 38 -9.72 9.57 21.04
N GLN A 39 -9.71 9.54 22.38
CA GLN A 39 -10.06 8.35 23.17
C GLN A 39 -11.56 8.29 23.50
N GLN A 40 -12.36 9.31 23.15
CA GLN A 40 -13.79 9.36 23.49
C GLN A 40 -14.69 8.70 22.43
N GLY A 41 -14.09 8.07 21.40
CA GLY A 41 -14.79 7.35 20.35
C GLY A 41 -15.26 8.22 19.18
N ALA A 42 -15.74 7.55 18.14
CA ALA A 42 -16.07 8.16 16.85
C ALA A 42 -17.02 9.36 16.94
N GLY A 43 -18.03 9.27 17.80
CA GLY A 43 -19.05 10.34 17.95
C GLY A 43 -18.45 11.66 18.44
N ALA A 44 -17.59 11.61 19.45
CA ALA A 44 -16.96 12.80 20.01
C ALA A 44 -15.96 13.42 19.01
N ILE A 45 -15.14 12.59 18.39
CA ILE A 45 -14.16 13.03 17.38
C ILE A 45 -14.88 13.69 16.21
N LEU A 46 -15.91 13.03 15.66
CA LEU A 46 -16.66 13.54 14.52
C LEU A 46 -17.45 14.82 14.86
N ALA A 47 -17.99 14.93 16.08
CA ALA A 47 -18.66 16.15 16.51
C ALA A 47 -17.71 17.34 16.50
N TYR A 48 -16.47 17.14 16.98
CA TYR A 48 -15.43 18.16 16.94
C TYR A 48 -14.99 18.49 15.51
N VAL A 49 -14.82 17.49 14.65
CA VAL A 49 -14.54 17.68 13.21
C VAL A 49 -15.63 18.51 12.53
N VAL A 50 -16.90 18.21 12.80
CA VAL A 50 -18.04 18.98 12.27
C VAL A 50 -17.98 20.44 12.73
N GLN A 51 -17.75 20.69 14.03
CA GLN A 51 -17.58 22.05 14.57
C GLN A 51 -16.45 22.82 13.87
N ARG A 52 -15.33 22.18 13.62
CA ARG A 52 -14.18 22.79 12.91
C ARG A 52 -14.51 23.12 11.45
N LEU A 53 -15.25 22.23 10.76
CA LEU A 53 -15.70 22.50 9.40
C LEU A 53 -16.70 23.65 9.34
N GLU A 54 -17.62 23.73 10.29
CA GLU A 54 -18.57 24.84 10.42
C GLU A 54 -17.84 26.16 10.71
N ALA A 55 -16.76 26.14 11.50
CA ALA A 55 -15.94 27.31 11.81
C ALA A 55 -15.24 27.91 10.57
N ILE A 56 -14.93 27.10 9.55
CA ILE A 56 -14.38 27.58 8.27
C ILE A 56 -15.46 27.96 7.24
N GLY A 57 -16.75 27.93 7.62
CA GLY A 57 -17.88 28.38 6.82
C GLY A 57 -18.58 27.25 6.03
N CYS A 58 -18.29 25.99 6.31
CA CYS A 58 -19.03 24.87 5.73
C CYS A 58 -20.38 24.69 6.43
N GLU A 59 -21.37 24.10 5.72
CA GLU A 59 -22.67 23.72 6.28
C GLU A 59 -22.82 22.20 6.17
N VAL A 60 -22.63 21.50 7.31
CA VAL A 60 -22.71 20.04 7.38
C VAL A 60 -24.14 19.59 7.64
N VAL A 61 -24.69 18.75 6.77
CA VAL A 61 -26.08 18.23 6.87
C VAL A 61 -26.16 16.77 7.27
N GLU A 62 -25.14 15.97 6.93
CA GLU A 62 -25.03 14.60 7.40
C GLU A 62 -23.58 14.32 7.83
N ALA A 63 -23.40 13.61 8.93
CA ALA A 63 -22.09 13.18 9.42
C ALA A 63 -22.21 11.89 10.21
N TYR A 64 -21.51 10.87 9.73
CA TYR A 64 -21.45 9.50 10.28
C TYR A 64 -20.01 9.09 10.47
N GLY A 65 -19.72 8.37 11.53
CA GLY A 65 -18.35 7.92 11.79
C GLY A 65 -18.28 6.68 12.66
N ILE A 66 -17.22 5.92 12.49
CA ILE A 66 -16.93 4.72 13.25
C ILE A 66 -15.42 4.63 13.48
N VAL A 67 -15.00 4.03 14.58
CA VAL A 67 -13.61 3.59 14.77
C VAL A 67 -13.50 2.14 14.30
N HIS A 68 -12.61 1.89 13.35
CA HIS A 68 -12.22 0.55 12.96
C HIS A 68 -11.05 0.11 13.85
N ASP A 69 -11.33 -0.78 14.79
CA ASP A 69 -10.41 -1.31 15.81
C ASP A 69 -10.13 -2.81 15.64
N LYS A 70 -10.74 -3.43 14.63
CA LYS A 70 -10.65 -4.87 14.35
C LYS A 70 -10.22 -5.15 12.90
N ASP A 71 -9.72 -4.13 12.22
CA ASP A 71 -9.17 -4.29 10.88
C ASP A 71 -7.78 -4.93 10.96
N GLU A 72 -7.50 -5.78 10.00
CA GLU A 72 -6.22 -6.44 9.82
C GLU A 72 -5.55 -5.95 8.53
N ARG A 73 -4.25 -6.09 8.47
CA ARG A 73 -3.45 -5.86 7.28
C ARG A 73 -2.43 -6.97 7.10
N GLU A 74 -2.16 -7.32 5.87
CA GLU A 74 -1.08 -8.22 5.53
C GLU A 74 0.22 -7.43 5.39
N VAL A 75 1.25 -7.91 6.07
CA VAL A 75 2.60 -7.32 6.04
C VAL A 75 3.60 -8.42 5.71
N TRP A 76 4.51 -8.16 4.79
CA TRP A 76 5.57 -9.10 4.50
C TRP A 76 6.54 -9.20 5.69
N SER A 77 6.72 -10.40 6.21
CA SER A 77 7.71 -10.70 7.24
C SER A 77 8.99 -11.23 6.59
N ASP A 78 10.07 -10.47 6.69
CA ASP A 78 11.38 -10.90 6.19
C ASP A 78 11.95 -12.07 6.99
N THR A 79 11.52 -12.22 8.23
CA THR A 79 11.92 -13.33 9.13
C THR A 79 11.22 -14.62 8.73
N GLU A 80 9.91 -14.58 8.49
CA GLU A 80 9.10 -15.75 8.18
C GLU A 80 9.05 -16.06 6.69
N LYS A 81 9.53 -15.11 5.83
CA LYS A 81 9.44 -15.17 4.36
C LYS A 81 8.02 -15.43 3.87
N ALA A 82 7.05 -14.84 4.56
CA ALA A 82 5.63 -14.98 4.29
C ALA A 82 4.88 -13.68 4.59
N LEU A 83 3.67 -13.55 4.05
CA LEU A 83 2.74 -12.55 4.53
C LEU A 83 2.24 -12.96 5.91
N VAL A 84 2.36 -12.06 6.87
CA VAL A 84 1.79 -12.21 8.21
C VAL A 84 0.65 -11.22 8.37
N VAL A 85 -0.40 -11.66 9.05
CA VAL A 85 -1.55 -10.80 9.36
C VAL A 85 -1.26 -10.07 10.67
N GLU A 86 -1.28 -8.74 10.61
CA GLU A 86 -1.12 -7.87 11.77
C GLU A 86 -2.38 -7.02 11.99
N PRO A 87 -2.73 -6.71 13.25
CA PRO A 87 -3.75 -5.72 13.52
C PRO A 87 -3.39 -4.37 12.87
N LYS A 88 -4.34 -3.77 12.20
CA LYS A 88 -4.19 -2.40 11.73
C LYS A 88 -4.43 -1.45 12.90
N PRO A 89 -3.63 -0.38 13.07
CA PRO A 89 -3.88 0.60 14.12
C PRO A 89 -5.29 1.18 14.04
N ASP A 90 -5.89 1.45 15.19
CA ASP A 90 -7.22 2.04 15.30
C ASP A 90 -7.34 3.32 14.49
N HIS A 91 -8.39 3.43 13.69
CA HIS A 91 -8.57 4.56 12.81
C HIS A 91 -10.04 4.93 12.66
N LEU A 92 -10.26 6.23 12.59
CA LEU A 92 -11.59 6.79 12.30
C LEU A 92 -11.89 6.67 10.80
N HIS A 93 -13.04 6.12 10.47
CA HIS A 93 -13.70 6.32 9.20
C HIS A 93 -14.92 7.22 9.39
N ALA A 94 -14.98 8.32 8.63
CA ALA A 94 -16.14 9.20 8.67
C ALA A 94 -16.61 9.57 7.28
N VAL A 95 -17.92 9.80 7.15
CA VAL A 95 -18.58 10.26 5.94
C VAL A 95 -19.34 11.53 6.28
N ILE A 96 -19.02 12.63 5.58
CA ILE A 96 -19.56 13.95 5.83
C ILE A 96 -20.19 14.48 4.54
N LYS A 97 -21.40 15.02 4.64
CA LYS A 97 -22.12 15.63 3.53
C LYS A 97 -22.46 17.07 3.84
N PHE A 98 -22.25 17.92 2.85
CA PHE A 98 -22.52 19.36 2.90
C PHE A 98 -23.87 19.69 2.25
N ALA A 99 -24.50 20.79 2.67
CA ALA A 99 -25.79 21.24 2.14
C ALA A 99 -25.74 21.48 0.62
N SER A 100 -24.60 22.00 0.12
CA SER A 100 -24.34 22.19 -1.31
C SER A 100 -22.85 22.38 -1.56
N ARG A 101 -22.43 22.44 -2.84
CA ARG A 101 -21.05 22.80 -3.21
C ARG A 101 -20.66 24.19 -2.74
N ALA A 102 -21.61 25.15 -2.74
CA ALA A 102 -21.36 26.51 -2.26
C ALA A 102 -21.19 26.58 -0.73
N LYS A 103 -21.64 25.52 -0.02
CA LYS A 103 -21.55 25.37 1.44
C LYS A 103 -20.46 24.38 1.86
N SER A 104 -19.51 24.12 0.96
CA SER A 104 -18.32 23.30 1.14
C SER A 104 -17.10 24.08 0.71
N ALA A 105 -15.91 23.49 0.83
CA ALA A 105 -14.63 24.08 0.46
C ALA A 105 -13.79 23.12 -0.38
N PRO A 106 -12.69 23.57 -1.02
CA PRO A 106 -11.69 22.71 -1.64
C PRO A 106 -11.10 21.69 -0.64
N LEU A 107 -10.63 20.52 -1.13
CA LEU A 107 -10.17 19.44 -0.25
C LEU A 107 -9.05 19.84 0.70
N ASP A 108 -8.10 20.61 0.24
CA ASP A 108 -6.99 21.12 1.05
C ASP A 108 -7.48 22.01 2.20
N ARG A 109 -8.45 22.88 1.93
CA ARG A 109 -9.09 23.71 2.95
C ARG A 109 -9.94 22.89 3.92
N LEU A 110 -10.64 21.86 3.43
CA LEU A 110 -11.40 20.93 4.29
C LEU A 110 -10.44 20.16 5.20
N ALA A 111 -9.35 19.60 4.67
CA ALA A 111 -8.34 18.88 5.43
C ALA A 111 -7.70 19.79 6.50
N PHE A 112 -7.33 21.01 6.14
CA PHE A 112 -6.83 22.02 7.09
C PHE A 112 -7.88 22.33 8.19
N GLY A 113 -9.13 22.53 7.82
CA GLY A 113 -10.22 22.74 8.78
C GLY A 113 -10.40 21.54 9.72
N ILE A 114 -10.38 20.34 9.21
CA ILE A 114 -10.43 19.09 10.01
C ILE A 114 -9.20 18.96 10.90
N GLY A 115 -8.04 19.40 10.44
CA GLY A 115 -6.76 19.29 11.14
C GLY A 115 -5.99 18.03 10.80
N VAL A 116 -6.07 17.57 9.52
CA VAL A 116 -5.34 16.42 8.98
C VAL A 116 -4.67 16.79 7.66
N GLU A 117 -3.78 15.93 7.17
CA GLU A 117 -3.22 16.08 5.83
C GLU A 117 -4.25 15.74 4.74
N SER A 118 -4.12 16.36 3.57
CA SER A 118 -5.11 16.28 2.47
C SER A 118 -5.33 14.86 1.94
N GLN A 119 -4.33 14.00 2.05
CA GLN A 119 -4.40 12.60 1.61
C GLN A 119 -5.39 11.75 2.40
N TYR A 120 -5.77 12.18 3.60
CA TYR A 120 -6.73 11.49 4.46
C TYR A 120 -8.19 11.93 4.22
N VAL A 121 -8.40 12.89 3.30
CA VAL A 121 -9.72 13.39 2.93
C VAL A 121 -10.00 13.08 1.47
N GLU A 122 -11.01 12.27 1.22
CA GLU A 122 -11.34 11.77 -0.10
C GLU A 122 -12.65 12.34 -0.64
N LYS A 123 -12.70 12.61 -1.96
CA LYS A 123 -13.96 12.83 -2.66
C LYS A 123 -14.63 11.48 -2.92
N PRO A 124 -15.98 11.40 -2.85
CA PRO A 124 -16.67 10.20 -3.31
C PRO A 124 -16.33 9.93 -4.77
N GLY A 125 -16.26 8.65 -5.14
CA GLY A 125 -16.07 8.23 -6.52
C GLY A 125 -17.13 8.83 -7.46
N ARG A 126 -16.93 8.66 -8.77
CA ARG A 126 -17.92 9.14 -9.76
C ARG A 126 -19.14 8.21 -9.79
N GLY A 127 -20.34 8.80 -9.86
CA GLY A 127 -21.57 8.05 -10.07
C GLY A 127 -22.66 8.33 -9.04
N ARG A 128 -23.89 7.89 -9.38
CA ARG A 128 -25.12 8.14 -8.60
C ARG A 128 -25.07 7.58 -7.18
N TYR A 129 -24.34 6.48 -6.97
CA TYR A 129 -24.28 5.75 -5.70
C TYR A 129 -23.00 6.03 -4.91
N ALA A 130 -22.21 7.04 -5.29
CA ALA A 130 -20.92 7.30 -4.68
C ALA A 130 -21.01 7.56 -3.16
N PHE A 131 -21.94 8.40 -2.73
CA PHE A 131 -22.19 8.65 -1.31
C PHE A 131 -22.69 7.41 -0.57
N ASP A 132 -23.61 6.66 -1.20
CA ASP A 132 -24.14 5.41 -0.67
C ASP A 132 -23.06 4.33 -0.47
N ASN A 133 -22.08 4.29 -1.38
CA ASN A 133 -20.93 3.41 -1.25
C ASN A 133 -20.06 3.77 -0.03
N MET A 134 -19.86 5.06 0.24
CA MET A 134 -19.12 5.50 1.43
C MET A 134 -19.85 5.11 2.71
N LEU A 135 -21.17 5.29 2.77
CA LEU A 135 -21.99 4.85 3.92
C LEU A 135 -21.87 3.33 4.15
N SER A 136 -21.94 2.53 3.09
CA SER A 136 -21.82 1.07 3.18
C SER A 136 -20.42 0.59 3.61
N TYR A 137 -19.40 1.44 3.47
CA TYR A 137 -18.04 1.13 3.88
C TYR A 137 -17.85 1.24 5.39
N LEU A 138 -18.61 2.06 6.07
CA LEU A 138 -18.49 2.22 7.53
C LEU A 138 -18.66 0.89 8.28
N THR A 139 -19.49 -0.01 7.79
CA THR A 139 -19.71 -1.34 8.40
C THR A 139 -19.09 -2.48 7.59
N HIS A 140 -18.34 -2.17 6.53
CA HIS A 140 -17.76 -3.13 5.58
C HIS A 140 -18.81 -4.07 4.94
N VAL A 141 -20.07 -3.72 4.93
CA VAL A 141 -21.15 -4.61 4.48
C VAL A 141 -20.98 -5.15 3.05
N LYS A 142 -20.25 -4.43 2.18
CA LYS A 142 -19.92 -4.88 0.82
C LYS A 142 -18.64 -5.71 0.74
N TYR A 143 -17.78 -5.70 1.77
CA TYR A 143 -16.47 -6.32 1.81
C TYR A 143 -16.50 -7.53 2.74
N ALA A 144 -16.83 -8.69 2.19
CA ALA A 144 -17.06 -9.91 2.97
C ALA A 144 -15.78 -10.49 3.61
N ASP A 145 -14.63 -10.11 3.09
CA ASP A 145 -13.27 -10.44 3.54
C ASP A 145 -12.78 -9.60 4.72
N LYS A 146 -13.47 -8.48 5.00
CA LYS A 146 -13.13 -7.60 6.13
C LYS A 146 -14.00 -7.88 7.35
N HIS A 147 -13.52 -7.47 8.52
CA HIS A 147 -14.33 -7.49 9.73
C HIS A 147 -15.65 -6.73 9.50
N GLN A 148 -16.76 -7.34 9.87
CA GLN A 148 -18.10 -6.75 9.71
C GLN A 148 -18.49 -6.05 11.00
N TYR A 149 -18.50 -4.71 10.97
CA TYR A 149 -18.93 -3.90 12.12
C TYR A 149 -20.45 -3.86 12.21
N ALA A 150 -20.97 -3.77 13.42
CA ALA A 150 -22.39 -3.60 13.64
C ALA A 150 -22.82 -2.15 13.32
N SER A 151 -24.01 -1.97 12.75
CA SER A 151 -24.53 -0.63 12.43
C SER A 151 -24.71 0.25 13.67
N SER A 152 -24.86 -0.35 14.85
CA SER A 152 -24.91 0.33 16.14
C SER A 152 -23.58 0.93 16.60
N GLU A 153 -22.45 0.49 16.01
CA GLU A 153 -21.12 1.06 16.30
C GLU A 153 -20.89 2.38 15.52
N VAL A 154 -21.72 2.66 14.51
CA VAL A 154 -21.64 3.91 13.74
C VAL A 154 -22.31 5.05 14.48
N ALA A 155 -21.56 6.06 14.84
CA ALA A 155 -22.07 7.28 15.45
C ALA A 155 -22.74 8.18 14.37
N THR A 156 -23.93 8.67 14.66
CA THR A 156 -24.63 9.73 13.88
C THR A 156 -24.46 11.06 14.60
N VAL A 157 -23.80 12.03 13.99
CA VAL A 157 -23.62 13.39 14.53
C VAL A 157 -24.58 14.39 13.89
N ARG A 158 -24.86 14.19 12.61
CA ARG A 158 -25.81 15.01 11.84
C ARG A 158 -26.62 14.12 10.89
N GLY A 159 -27.88 14.48 10.62
CA GLY A 159 -28.73 13.81 9.66
C GLY A 159 -29.57 12.67 10.25
N PRO A 160 -30.20 11.85 9.39
CA PRO A 160 -30.95 10.68 9.80
C PRO A 160 -30.05 9.66 10.53
N ASP A 161 -30.67 8.92 11.48
CA ASP A 161 -29.94 7.88 12.19
C ASP A 161 -29.41 6.79 11.25
N TYR A 162 -28.11 6.44 11.41
CA TYR A 162 -27.45 5.46 10.55
C TYR A 162 -28.10 4.07 10.64
N LEU A 163 -28.60 3.66 11.80
CA LEU A 163 -29.35 2.40 11.95
C LEU A 163 -30.55 2.34 11.01
N GLY A 164 -31.26 3.45 10.87
CA GLY A 164 -32.41 3.54 9.96
C GLY A 164 -31.98 3.48 8.49
N ILE A 165 -30.84 4.10 8.15
CA ILE A 165 -30.26 4.05 6.80
C ILE A 165 -29.83 2.62 6.47
N ASP A 166 -29.11 1.96 7.37
CA ASP A 166 -28.63 0.58 7.18
C ASP A 166 -29.83 -0.37 6.99
N ALA A 167 -30.83 -0.29 7.86
CA ALA A 167 -32.02 -1.14 7.77
C ALA A 167 -32.72 -1.04 6.39
N GLN A 168 -32.79 0.17 5.81
CA GLN A 168 -33.41 0.40 4.50
C GLN A 168 -32.53 -0.05 3.33
N ARG A 169 -31.21 0.03 3.45
CA ARG A 169 -30.29 -0.11 2.31
C ARG A 169 -29.44 -1.39 2.34
N ARG A 170 -29.37 -2.07 3.47
CA ARG A 170 -28.49 -3.23 3.69
C ARG A 170 -28.66 -4.33 2.64
N GLU A 171 -29.89 -4.66 2.28
CA GLU A 171 -30.15 -5.67 1.24
C GLU A 171 -29.59 -5.25 -0.12
N THR A 172 -29.72 -3.97 -0.47
CA THR A 172 -29.15 -3.41 -1.71
C THR A 172 -27.62 -3.42 -1.68
N TRP A 173 -27.04 -3.09 -0.53
CA TRP A 173 -25.58 -3.13 -0.34
C TRP A 173 -25.03 -4.54 -0.45
N LEU A 174 -25.70 -5.54 0.13
CA LEU A 174 -25.31 -6.94 0.02
C LEU A 174 -25.36 -7.45 -1.42
N LYS A 175 -26.33 -7.04 -2.22
CA LYS A 175 -26.37 -7.35 -3.67
C LYS A 175 -25.18 -6.76 -4.42
N GLY A 176 -24.57 -5.70 -3.92
CA GLY A 176 -23.38 -5.06 -4.49
C GLY A 176 -22.07 -5.81 -4.27
N ARG A 177 -22.01 -6.83 -3.39
CA ARG A 177 -20.76 -7.58 -3.06
C ARG A 177 -20.04 -8.17 -4.28
N ALA A 178 -20.80 -8.70 -5.25
CA ALA A 178 -20.22 -9.28 -6.46
C ALA A 178 -19.50 -8.23 -7.34
N HIS A 179 -19.96 -6.98 -7.36
CA HIS A 179 -19.31 -5.90 -8.09
C HIS A 179 -18.03 -5.43 -7.38
N VAL A 180 -18.06 -5.36 -6.05
CA VAL A 180 -16.89 -5.01 -5.24
C VAL A 180 -15.79 -6.03 -5.45
N LYS A 181 -16.09 -7.33 -5.38
CA LYS A 181 -15.09 -8.39 -5.60
C LYS A 181 -14.40 -8.26 -6.97
N LYS A 182 -15.14 -7.95 -8.05
CA LYS A 182 -14.55 -7.73 -9.37
C LYS A 182 -13.64 -6.49 -9.40
N LYS A 183 -14.04 -5.41 -8.73
CA LYS A 183 -13.26 -4.17 -8.69
C LYS A 183 -12.00 -4.34 -7.86
N VAL A 184 -12.09 -4.96 -6.69
CA VAL A 184 -10.94 -5.29 -5.82
C VAL A 184 -9.92 -6.15 -6.56
N VAL A 185 -10.34 -7.16 -7.33
CA VAL A 185 -9.43 -7.97 -8.14
C VAL A 185 -8.70 -7.13 -9.20
N ALA A 186 -9.39 -6.22 -9.86
CA ALA A 186 -8.78 -5.35 -10.87
C ALA A 186 -7.81 -4.33 -10.23
N GLU A 187 -8.19 -3.73 -9.09
CA GLU A 187 -7.35 -2.81 -8.34
C GLU A 187 -6.12 -3.54 -7.77
N ASN A 188 -6.28 -4.75 -7.25
CA ASN A 188 -5.16 -5.55 -6.77
C ASN A 188 -4.18 -5.95 -7.89
N PHE A 189 -4.65 -6.18 -9.10
CA PHE A 189 -3.76 -6.44 -10.24
C PHE A 189 -2.92 -5.21 -10.60
N GLU A 190 -3.53 -4.03 -10.73
CA GLU A 190 -2.79 -2.80 -11.03
C GLU A 190 -1.82 -2.42 -9.91
N ASP A 191 -2.23 -2.54 -8.65
CA ASP A 191 -1.35 -2.35 -7.48
C ASP A 191 -0.19 -3.34 -7.49
N MET A 192 -0.45 -4.62 -7.68
CA MET A 192 0.59 -5.65 -7.78
C MET A 192 1.57 -5.35 -8.92
N ARG A 193 1.05 -5.00 -10.09
CA ARG A 193 1.86 -4.67 -11.26
C ARG A 193 2.75 -3.44 -11.00
N GLU A 194 2.22 -2.40 -10.38
CA GLU A 194 2.98 -1.21 -10.02
C GLU A 194 4.09 -1.55 -9.01
N ARG A 195 3.78 -2.30 -7.98
CA ARG A 195 4.75 -2.75 -6.96
C ARG A 195 5.84 -3.65 -7.55
N VAL A 196 5.51 -4.49 -8.54
CA VAL A 196 6.51 -5.25 -9.31
C VAL A 196 7.43 -4.30 -10.10
N LEU A 197 6.89 -3.28 -10.78
CA LEU A 197 7.67 -2.29 -11.52
C LEU A 197 8.55 -1.40 -10.63
N GLN A 198 8.22 -1.29 -9.35
CA GLN A 198 9.01 -0.61 -8.32
C GLN A 198 10.02 -1.55 -7.63
N GLY A 199 9.95 -2.86 -7.90
CA GLY A 199 10.80 -3.88 -7.28
C GLY A 199 10.41 -4.21 -5.83
N GLU A 200 9.18 -3.91 -5.45
CA GLU A 200 8.66 -4.19 -4.11
C GLU A 200 8.16 -5.62 -3.97
N ILE A 201 7.78 -6.24 -5.09
CA ILE A 201 7.34 -7.63 -5.15
C ILE A 201 8.28 -8.39 -6.08
N THR A 202 8.84 -9.48 -5.58
CA THR A 202 9.73 -10.38 -6.33
C THR A 202 8.96 -11.57 -6.91
N ARG A 203 9.56 -12.27 -7.88
CA ARG A 203 8.97 -13.50 -8.43
C ARG A 203 8.76 -14.57 -7.34
N ASP A 204 9.69 -14.71 -6.42
CA ASP A 204 9.58 -15.70 -5.34
C ASP A 204 8.40 -15.40 -4.42
N GLN A 205 8.20 -14.14 -4.06
CA GLN A 205 7.03 -13.71 -3.29
C GLN A 205 5.72 -14.03 -4.03
N ILE A 206 5.66 -13.79 -5.34
CA ILE A 206 4.50 -14.14 -6.17
C ILE A 206 4.22 -15.65 -6.12
N MET A 207 5.26 -16.47 -6.29
CA MET A 207 5.11 -17.93 -6.36
C MET A 207 4.84 -18.60 -5.00
N LEU A 208 5.23 -17.95 -3.90
CA LEU A 208 5.11 -18.49 -2.55
C LEU A 208 3.92 -17.91 -1.75
N THR A 209 3.19 -16.95 -2.31
CA THR A 209 2.04 -16.31 -1.66
C THR A 209 0.78 -16.60 -2.47
N ASP A 210 -0.18 -17.29 -1.88
CA ASP A 210 -1.39 -17.76 -2.58
C ASP A 210 -2.18 -16.63 -3.23
N GLU A 211 -2.33 -15.49 -2.54
CA GLU A 211 -3.08 -14.32 -3.03
C GLU A 211 -2.40 -13.68 -4.24
N LEU A 212 -1.08 -13.53 -4.20
CA LEU A 212 -0.30 -13.01 -5.32
C LEU A 212 -0.28 -13.99 -6.49
N PHE A 213 -0.20 -15.29 -6.19
CA PHE A 213 -0.26 -16.33 -7.21
C PHE A 213 -1.62 -16.39 -7.90
N ASP A 214 -2.73 -16.19 -7.19
CA ASP A 214 -4.07 -16.12 -7.79
C ASP A 214 -4.18 -14.97 -8.80
N ILE A 215 -3.67 -13.80 -8.46
CA ILE A 215 -3.60 -12.64 -9.38
C ILE A 215 -2.68 -12.97 -10.57
N TYR A 216 -1.47 -13.49 -10.29
CA TYR A 216 -0.49 -13.88 -11.30
C TYR A 216 -1.07 -14.90 -12.30
N SER A 217 -1.76 -15.93 -11.82
CA SER A 217 -2.32 -16.99 -12.67
C SER A 217 -3.32 -16.47 -13.72
N ARG A 218 -3.98 -15.36 -13.43
CA ARG A 218 -4.94 -14.68 -14.31
C ARG A 218 -4.32 -13.66 -15.24
N HIS A 219 -3.15 -13.10 -14.86
CA HIS A 219 -2.46 -12.00 -15.51
C HIS A 219 -0.98 -12.30 -15.75
N GLN A 220 -0.66 -13.57 -16.01
CA GLN A 220 0.71 -14.07 -16.07
C GLN A 220 1.59 -13.22 -17.01
N ARG A 221 1.12 -12.97 -18.22
CA ARG A 221 1.90 -12.24 -19.22
C ARG A 221 2.23 -10.83 -18.78
N GLU A 222 1.25 -10.09 -18.27
CA GLU A 222 1.41 -8.69 -17.87
C GLU A 222 2.34 -8.55 -16.66
N ILE A 223 2.30 -9.52 -15.74
CA ILE A 223 3.20 -9.55 -14.57
C ILE A 223 4.61 -9.98 -14.99
N ASP A 224 4.76 -10.96 -15.88
CA ASP A 224 6.06 -11.35 -16.42
C ASP A 224 6.71 -10.21 -17.22
N ASP A 225 5.94 -9.46 -17.99
CA ASP A 225 6.41 -8.26 -18.69
C ASP A 225 6.86 -7.18 -17.69
N ALA A 226 6.14 -6.99 -16.58
CA ALA A 226 6.51 -6.04 -15.53
C ALA A 226 7.81 -6.46 -14.80
N LEU A 227 7.96 -7.74 -14.45
CA LEU A 227 9.19 -8.31 -13.86
C LEU A 227 10.39 -8.12 -14.81
N SER A 228 10.20 -8.38 -16.10
CA SER A 228 11.23 -8.19 -17.12
C SER A 228 11.61 -6.71 -17.27
N ALA A 229 10.64 -5.81 -17.32
CA ALA A 229 10.86 -4.37 -17.43
C ALA A 229 11.61 -3.82 -16.20
N TYR A 230 11.27 -4.27 -15.00
CA TYR A 230 12.00 -3.93 -13.78
C TYR A 230 13.45 -4.41 -13.85
N GLY A 231 13.69 -5.66 -14.24
CA GLY A 231 15.03 -6.23 -14.39
C GLY A 231 15.88 -5.43 -15.40
N GLN A 232 15.32 -5.12 -16.58
CA GLN A 232 16.01 -4.27 -17.56
C GLN A 232 16.37 -2.90 -16.99
N ARG A 233 15.43 -2.24 -16.32
CA ARG A 233 15.67 -0.92 -15.70
C ARG A 233 16.78 -0.98 -14.66
N ARG A 234 16.83 -2.06 -13.85
CA ARG A 234 17.87 -2.28 -12.85
C ARG A 234 19.23 -2.46 -13.51
N ALA A 235 19.34 -3.29 -14.55
CA ALA A 235 20.56 -3.49 -15.33
C ALA A 235 21.08 -2.19 -15.95
N TYR A 236 20.20 -1.36 -16.51
CA TYR A 236 20.57 -0.02 -17.01
C TYR A 236 21.13 0.89 -15.93
N ARG A 237 20.53 0.88 -14.74
CA ARG A 237 21.02 1.67 -13.59
C ARG A 237 22.40 1.18 -13.10
N ALA A 238 22.61 -0.14 -13.04
CA ALA A 238 23.90 -0.72 -12.68
C ALA A 238 24.99 -0.33 -13.70
N ALA A 239 24.69 -0.46 -15.00
CA ALA A 239 25.61 -0.04 -16.06
C ALA A 239 25.92 1.48 -16.02
N ALA A 240 24.96 2.32 -15.68
CA ALA A 240 25.19 3.76 -15.50
C ALA A 240 26.10 4.06 -14.30
N LYS A 241 25.91 3.38 -13.16
CA LYS A 241 26.79 3.49 -12.00
C LYS A 241 28.23 3.03 -12.33
N LEU A 242 28.37 1.93 -13.05
CA LEU A 242 29.66 1.41 -13.51
C LEU A 242 30.40 2.45 -14.38
N ARG A 243 29.72 3.02 -15.39
CA ARG A 243 30.29 4.07 -16.27
C ARG A 243 30.69 5.33 -15.51
N ALA A 244 30.00 5.64 -14.43
CA ALA A 244 30.30 6.77 -13.56
C ALA A 244 31.42 6.49 -12.54
N GLY A 245 32.01 5.27 -12.52
CA GLY A 245 32.98 4.84 -11.52
C GLY A 245 32.39 4.75 -10.10
N ALA A 246 31.08 4.71 -9.97
CA ALA A 246 30.38 4.62 -8.69
C ALA A 246 30.00 3.18 -8.30
N PHE A 247 30.55 2.21 -9.01
CA PHE A 247 30.28 0.79 -8.81
C PHE A 247 31.60 0.08 -8.49
N SER A 248 31.59 -0.79 -7.48
CA SER A 248 32.71 -1.69 -7.17
C SER A 248 32.19 -3.13 -7.08
N THR A 249 32.85 -4.05 -7.78
CA THR A 249 32.54 -5.47 -7.70
C THR A 249 33.40 -6.11 -6.62
N HIS A 250 32.75 -6.85 -5.72
CA HIS A 250 33.45 -7.67 -4.72
C HIS A 250 33.32 -9.15 -5.09
N VAL A 251 34.44 -9.79 -5.38
CA VAL A 251 34.47 -11.22 -5.71
C VAL A 251 34.89 -12.01 -4.50
N VAL A 252 34.08 -12.95 -4.06
CA VAL A 252 34.38 -13.87 -2.97
C VAL A 252 34.50 -15.28 -3.53
N PHE A 253 35.65 -15.85 -3.50
CA PHE A 253 35.93 -17.21 -3.98
C PHE A 253 35.99 -18.19 -2.80
N VAL A 254 35.01 -19.11 -2.74
CA VAL A 254 34.90 -20.13 -1.69
C VAL A 254 35.37 -21.48 -2.24
N HIS A 255 36.50 -21.99 -1.76
CA HIS A 255 37.05 -23.27 -2.19
C HIS A 255 37.28 -24.22 -1.00
N GLY A 256 37.40 -25.52 -1.28
CA GLY A 256 37.65 -26.55 -0.27
C GLY A 256 37.09 -27.91 -0.71
N ASP A 257 37.29 -28.94 0.11
CA ASP A 257 36.88 -30.31 -0.20
C ASP A 257 35.35 -30.46 -0.30
N ALA A 258 34.89 -31.52 -0.99
CA ALA A 258 33.47 -31.81 -1.08
C ALA A 258 32.88 -32.07 0.31
N GLY A 259 31.66 -31.59 0.55
CA GLY A 259 30.88 -31.83 1.77
C GLY A 259 31.23 -30.98 3.00
N ILE A 260 32.24 -30.07 2.95
CA ILE A 260 32.62 -29.22 4.09
C ILE A 260 31.66 -28.05 4.37
N GLY A 261 30.60 -27.87 3.57
CA GLY A 261 29.60 -26.83 3.81
C GLY A 261 29.82 -25.51 3.05
N LYS A 262 30.55 -25.50 1.93
CA LYS A 262 30.81 -24.30 1.10
C LYS A 262 29.53 -23.57 0.69
N THR A 263 28.57 -24.28 0.17
CA THR A 263 27.27 -23.71 -0.27
C THR A 263 26.51 -23.09 0.91
N ARG A 264 26.55 -23.74 2.08
CA ARG A 264 25.95 -23.18 3.30
C ARG A 264 26.62 -21.88 3.71
N PHE A 265 27.96 -21.88 3.77
CA PHE A 265 28.72 -20.67 4.09
C PHE A 265 28.40 -19.54 3.11
N ALA A 266 28.39 -19.82 1.80
CA ALA A 266 28.08 -18.81 0.78
C ALA A 266 26.63 -18.28 0.97
N THR A 267 25.66 -19.14 1.28
CA THR A 267 24.28 -18.74 1.53
C THR A 267 24.16 -17.86 2.78
N ASP A 268 24.82 -18.23 3.88
CA ASP A 268 24.82 -17.45 5.12
C ASP A 268 25.47 -16.08 4.91
N PHE A 269 26.63 -16.04 4.23
CA PHE A 269 27.33 -14.80 3.88
C PHE A 269 26.49 -13.86 3.01
N ILE A 270 25.81 -14.40 1.99
CA ILE A 270 24.91 -13.62 1.12
C ILE A 270 23.73 -13.08 1.92
N THR A 271 23.16 -13.88 2.81
CA THR A 271 22.05 -13.46 3.67
C THR A 271 22.45 -12.29 4.56
N GLU A 272 23.64 -12.34 5.16
CA GLU A 272 24.19 -11.23 5.97
C GLU A 272 24.39 -9.97 5.13
N ALA A 273 24.95 -10.10 3.91
CA ALA A 273 25.17 -8.98 3.01
C ALA A 273 23.84 -8.31 2.59
N ILE A 274 22.81 -9.10 2.26
CA ILE A 274 21.47 -8.60 1.93
C ILE A 274 20.84 -7.90 3.13
N ASN A 275 20.93 -8.48 4.32
CA ASN A 275 20.38 -7.87 5.53
C ASN A 275 21.07 -6.53 5.86
N ALA A 276 22.39 -6.46 5.66
CA ALA A 276 23.13 -5.21 5.83
C ALA A 276 22.69 -4.15 4.81
N ALA A 277 22.52 -4.51 3.54
CA ALA A 277 22.03 -3.61 2.50
C ALA A 277 20.59 -3.11 2.80
N ASN A 278 19.71 -4.01 3.21
CA ASN A 278 18.35 -3.67 3.60
C ASN A 278 18.30 -2.69 4.79
N ALA A 279 19.20 -2.85 5.76
CA ALA A 279 19.32 -1.92 6.89
C ALA A 279 19.73 -0.50 6.46
N HIS A 280 20.37 -0.36 5.30
CA HIS A 280 20.71 0.93 4.66
C HIS A 280 19.67 1.40 3.64
N GLY A 281 18.51 0.74 3.56
CA GLY A 281 17.42 1.09 2.63
C GLY A 281 17.66 0.63 1.19
N GLU A 282 18.67 -0.20 0.94
CA GLU A 282 18.92 -0.83 -0.35
C GLU A 282 18.18 -2.18 -0.42
N ARG A 283 17.69 -2.56 -1.61
CA ARG A 283 16.99 -3.83 -1.82
C ARG A 283 17.84 -4.72 -2.72
N TRP A 284 18.72 -5.51 -2.10
CA TRP A 284 19.56 -6.44 -2.82
C TRP A 284 18.84 -7.77 -3.09
N GLN A 285 19.05 -8.30 -4.28
CA GLN A 285 18.53 -9.60 -4.71
C GLN A 285 19.68 -10.51 -5.15
N VAL A 286 19.47 -11.82 -5.00
CA VAL A 286 20.41 -12.85 -5.40
C VAL A 286 19.94 -13.51 -6.69
N TYR A 287 20.82 -13.59 -7.67
CA TYR A 287 20.71 -14.50 -8.79
C TYR A 287 21.56 -15.76 -8.53
N ARG A 288 20.94 -16.93 -8.61
CA ARG A 288 21.65 -18.21 -8.58
C ARG A 288 21.82 -18.71 -9.99
N ALA A 289 23.06 -18.84 -10.45
CA ALA A 289 23.36 -19.23 -11.81
C ALA A 289 23.00 -20.71 -12.09
N ALA A 290 22.43 -20.95 -13.25
CA ALA A 290 22.25 -22.30 -13.78
C ALA A 290 23.57 -22.88 -14.26
N THR A 291 23.70 -24.23 -14.26
CA THR A 291 24.93 -24.94 -14.59
C THR A 291 25.34 -24.88 -16.08
N GLY A 292 24.43 -24.50 -16.98
CA GLY A 292 24.66 -24.46 -18.41
C GLY A 292 25.11 -23.09 -18.92
N ASN A 293 24.21 -22.11 -18.89
CA ASN A 293 24.45 -20.73 -19.29
C ASN A 293 24.26 -19.83 -18.07
N PRO A 294 25.29 -19.60 -17.29
CA PRO A 294 25.15 -19.06 -15.95
C PRO A 294 24.65 -17.61 -15.90
N LEU A 295 24.68 -16.87 -17.00
CA LEU A 295 24.28 -15.45 -17.04
C LEU A 295 23.02 -15.18 -17.87
N ASP A 296 22.44 -16.17 -18.55
CA ASP A 296 21.33 -15.95 -19.48
C ASP A 296 20.08 -15.34 -18.82
N ASP A 297 19.81 -15.71 -17.59
CA ASP A 297 18.65 -15.21 -16.84
C ASP A 297 18.98 -14.12 -15.81
N TRP A 298 20.24 -13.70 -15.75
CA TRP A 298 20.62 -12.60 -14.88
C TRP A 298 19.97 -11.28 -15.33
N ARG A 299 19.31 -10.62 -14.40
CA ARG A 299 18.57 -9.38 -14.63
C ARG A 299 19.13 -8.17 -13.88
N GLY A 300 20.44 -8.23 -13.54
CA GLY A 300 21.12 -7.17 -12.80
C GLY A 300 20.90 -7.24 -11.29
N GLU A 301 20.70 -8.46 -10.76
CA GLU A 301 20.73 -8.72 -9.32
C GLU A 301 22.09 -8.28 -8.76
N GLU A 302 22.05 -7.71 -7.56
CA GLU A 302 23.23 -7.17 -6.88
C GLU A 302 24.21 -8.26 -6.43
N VAL A 303 23.69 -9.46 -6.21
CA VAL A 303 24.48 -10.63 -5.83
C VAL A 303 24.34 -11.74 -6.86
N LEU A 304 25.46 -12.19 -7.40
CA LEU A 304 25.53 -13.32 -8.33
C LEU A 304 26.20 -14.50 -7.60
N LEU A 305 25.42 -15.57 -7.37
CA LEU A 305 25.93 -16.82 -6.80
C LEU A 305 26.18 -17.84 -7.91
N LEU A 306 27.45 -18.12 -8.15
CA LEU A 306 27.92 -19.12 -9.09
C LEU A 306 28.32 -20.37 -8.28
N ASP A 307 27.41 -21.36 -8.17
CA ASP A 307 27.63 -22.58 -7.40
C ASP A 307 27.97 -23.74 -8.34
N ASP A 308 29.00 -24.51 -8.02
CA ASP A 308 29.48 -25.69 -8.78
C ASP A 308 29.68 -25.47 -10.29
N LEU A 309 30.15 -24.28 -10.68
CA LEU A 309 30.44 -23.96 -12.06
C LEU A 309 31.61 -24.81 -12.58
N ARG A 310 31.41 -25.48 -13.72
CA ARG A 310 32.47 -26.10 -14.45
C ARG A 310 33.28 -25.04 -15.21
N ALA A 311 34.59 -25.23 -15.33
CA ALA A 311 35.49 -24.34 -16.08
C ALA A 311 35.02 -24.10 -17.55
N SER A 312 34.20 -25.03 -18.10
CA SER A 312 33.60 -24.94 -19.44
C SER A 312 32.26 -24.22 -19.50
N ALA A 313 31.72 -23.74 -18.39
CA ALA A 313 30.43 -23.08 -18.34
C ALA A 313 30.45 -21.65 -18.90
N MET A 314 31.63 -21.02 -18.92
CA MET A 314 31.88 -19.70 -19.49
C MET A 314 33.22 -19.72 -20.21
N ASP A 315 33.37 -18.94 -21.28
CA ASP A 315 34.66 -18.78 -21.92
C ASP A 315 35.57 -17.82 -21.12
N ALA A 316 36.83 -17.76 -21.50
CA ALA A 316 37.81 -16.94 -20.79
C ALA A 316 37.52 -15.43 -20.89
N ASN A 317 36.90 -14.98 -21.99
CA ASN A 317 36.52 -13.59 -22.17
C ASN A 317 35.34 -13.20 -21.29
N ASP A 318 34.35 -14.11 -21.16
CA ASP A 318 33.20 -13.89 -20.29
C ASP A 318 33.63 -13.82 -18.82
N TRP A 319 34.59 -14.67 -18.39
CA TRP A 319 35.20 -14.59 -17.06
C TRP A 319 35.87 -13.25 -16.81
N LEU A 320 36.66 -12.78 -17.78
CA LEU A 320 37.37 -11.50 -17.67
C LEU A 320 36.36 -10.34 -17.57
N LEU A 321 35.33 -10.32 -18.42
CA LEU A 321 34.32 -9.29 -18.41
C LEU A 321 33.47 -9.28 -17.13
N LEU A 322 33.32 -10.43 -16.46
CA LEU A 322 32.57 -10.53 -15.21
C LEU A 322 33.40 -10.08 -13.99
N LEU A 323 34.74 -10.29 -14.02
CA LEU A 323 35.61 -10.09 -12.88
C LEU A 323 36.39 -8.77 -12.93
N ASP A 324 36.36 -8.06 -14.06
CA ASP A 324 37.05 -6.79 -14.29
C ASP A 324 36.12 -5.61 -13.88
#